data_f209ce45056eb8f20d8177f06dad1cd8
#
_entry.id   f209ce45056eb8f20d8177f06dad1cd8
#
_cell.length_a   1.000
_cell.length_b   1.000
_cell.length_c   1.000
_cell.angle_alpha   90.00
_cell.angle_beta   90.00
_cell.angle_gamma   90.00
#
_symmetry.space_group_name_H-M   'P 1'
#
loop_
_entity.id
_entity.type
_entity.pdbx_description
1 polymer ?
#
loop_
_entity_poly.entity_id
_entity_poly.type
_entity_poly.pdbx_seq_one_letter_code
_entity_poly.pdbx_strand_id
1 'polypeptide(L)'
;MNLTEKLNRRYASKMMNGTSIDTQKAENILEAIRLAPTSLGLQPFTVFVIKSQEMKEKIFNLAATGQPQIPTCSHLLVFAANKSINSEILDEYFELFKSARTLPKEKSEGFRKMLNYLLMRSDADNFNWAARQAYIALGFGLVAAANENVDSVPIEGFNSNELDSILELEDKNLGTVCLLALGNRDEEKDYNANLPKVRKSKEKLFVEI
;
A
#
# COMPACT_ATOMS: atom_id res chain seq x y z
N MET A 1 -5.03 16.62 -18.64
CA MET A 1 -3.77 16.67 -17.82
C MET A 1 -2.95 15.42 -18.11
N ASN A 2 -1.67 15.56 -18.37
CA ASN A 2 -0.73 14.44 -18.45
C ASN A 2 -0.39 13.92 -17.02
N LEU A 3 0.34 12.81 -16.92
CA LEU A 3 0.65 12.20 -15.61
C LEU A 3 1.42 13.16 -14.69
N THR A 4 2.38 13.91 -15.21
CA THR A 4 3.18 14.88 -14.42
C THR A 4 2.30 15.97 -13.81
N GLU A 5 1.36 16.49 -14.59
CA GLU A 5 0.38 17.49 -14.12
C GLU A 5 -0.51 16.92 -13.01
N LYS A 6 -0.99 15.67 -13.18
CA LYS A 6 -1.78 14.96 -12.15
C LYS A 6 -0.98 14.74 -10.86
N LEU A 7 0.28 14.33 -10.96
CA LEU A 7 1.18 14.19 -9.81
C LEU A 7 1.50 15.53 -9.15
N ASN A 8 1.58 16.62 -9.91
CA ASN A 8 1.72 17.98 -9.35
C ASN A 8 0.46 18.43 -8.62
N ARG A 9 -0.73 18.11 -9.13
CA ARG A 9 -2.01 18.40 -8.46
C ARG A 9 -2.16 17.63 -7.16
N ARG A 10 -1.72 16.36 -7.10
CA ARG A 10 -1.82 15.51 -5.90
C ARG A 10 -0.96 16.05 -4.77
N TYR A 11 -1.52 16.22 -3.59
CA TYR A 11 -0.78 16.46 -2.34
C TYR A 11 -1.39 15.59 -1.21
N ALA A 12 -0.77 15.58 -0.03
CA ALA A 12 -1.28 14.87 1.13
C ALA A 12 -2.32 15.75 1.85
N SER A 13 -3.59 15.63 1.43
CA SER A 13 -4.71 16.35 2.04
C SER A 13 -4.88 15.95 3.50
N LYS A 14 -4.99 16.91 4.39
CA LYS A 14 -5.23 16.67 5.82
C LYS A 14 -6.72 16.66 6.19
N MET A 15 -7.57 17.13 5.29
CA MET A 15 -9.02 17.10 5.45
C MET A 15 -9.70 16.59 4.20
N MET A 16 -10.55 15.59 4.34
CA MET A 16 -11.43 15.11 3.28
C MET A 16 -12.88 15.49 3.61
N ASN A 17 -13.72 15.60 2.59
CA ASN A 17 -15.08 16.10 2.73
C ASN A 17 -16.11 15.04 3.15
N GLY A 18 -15.69 13.79 3.39
CA GLY A 18 -16.55 12.69 3.82
C GLY A 18 -17.37 12.03 2.69
N THR A 19 -17.29 12.54 1.45
CA THR A 19 -18.03 11.94 0.34
C THR A 19 -17.33 10.69 -0.19
N SER A 20 -18.13 9.71 -0.64
CA SER A 20 -17.62 8.52 -1.27
C SER A 20 -17.02 8.83 -2.65
N ILE A 21 -15.94 8.17 -3.00
CA ILE A 21 -15.43 8.14 -4.36
C ILE A 21 -16.26 7.18 -5.21
N ASP A 22 -16.23 7.40 -6.53
CA ASP A 22 -16.87 6.52 -7.50
C ASP A 22 -16.31 5.09 -7.39
N THR A 23 -17.19 4.08 -7.46
CA THR A 23 -16.81 2.67 -7.29
C THR A 23 -15.82 2.21 -8.36
N GLN A 24 -16.00 2.61 -9.63
CA GLN A 24 -15.08 2.23 -10.70
C GLN A 24 -13.70 2.83 -10.51
N LYS A 25 -13.61 4.07 -10.01
CA LYS A 25 -12.32 4.67 -9.66
C LYS A 25 -11.62 3.94 -8.52
N ALA A 26 -12.39 3.53 -7.49
CA ALA A 26 -11.85 2.72 -6.41
C ALA A 26 -11.29 1.39 -6.93
N GLU A 27 -12.04 0.67 -7.77
CA GLU A 27 -11.61 -0.57 -8.39
C GLU A 27 -10.37 -0.39 -9.28
N ASN A 28 -10.29 0.67 -10.07
CA ASN A 28 -9.11 0.97 -10.88
C ASN A 28 -7.86 1.18 -10.02
N ILE A 29 -8.00 1.84 -8.86
CA ILE A 29 -6.91 2.05 -7.91
C ILE A 29 -6.48 0.72 -7.27
N LEU A 30 -7.43 -0.10 -6.84
CA LEU A 30 -7.15 -1.42 -6.26
C LEU A 30 -6.48 -2.35 -7.26
N GLU A 31 -6.92 -2.33 -8.52
CA GLU A 31 -6.30 -3.11 -9.60
C GLU A 31 -4.87 -2.65 -9.89
N ALA A 32 -4.59 -1.35 -9.87
CA ALA A 32 -3.24 -0.84 -10.02
C ALA A 32 -2.31 -1.30 -8.87
N ILE A 33 -2.82 -1.34 -7.63
CA ILE A 33 -2.11 -1.91 -6.48
C ILE A 33 -1.81 -3.39 -6.69
N ARG A 34 -2.81 -4.17 -7.16
CA ARG A 34 -2.67 -5.60 -7.45
C ARG A 34 -1.65 -5.88 -8.55
N LEU A 35 -1.55 -5.01 -9.56
CA LEU A 35 -0.63 -5.13 -10.69
C LEU A 35 0.77 -4.57 -10.39
N ALA A 36 1.01 -4.00 -9.22
CA ALA A 36 2.32 -3.48 -8.86
C ALA A 36 3.39 -4.58 -8.94
N PRO A 37 4.56 -4.32 -9.54
CA PRO A 37 5.64 -5.29 -9.58
C PRO A 37 6.22 -5.47 -8.18
N THR A 38 6.47 -6.71 -7.80
CA THR A 38 7.17 -7.05 -6.57
C THR A 38 8.34 -7.97 -6.84
N SER A 39 9.31 -8.00 -5.94
CA SER A 39 10.43 -8.93 -6.02
C SER A 39 9.91 -10.37 -6.12
N LEU A 40 10.39 -11.12 -7.11
CA LEU A 40 9.96 -12.47 -7.43
C LEU A 40 8.46 -12.58 -7.84
N GLY A 41 7.70 -11.50 -7.83
CA GLY A 41 6.25 -11.50 -8.02
C GLY A 41 5.46 -12.04 -6.84
N LEU A 42 6.10 -12.25 -5.68
CA LEU A 42 5.52 -12.95 -4.53
C LEU A 42 4.37 -12.18 -3.84
N GLN A 43 4.35 -10.86 -3.91
CA GLN A 43 3.36 -10.02 -3.23
C GLN A 43 3.19 -10.37 -1.74
N PRO A 44 4.27 -10.30 -0.91
CA PRO A 44 4.25 -10.78 0.46
C PRO A 44 3.57 -9.78 1.42
N PHE A 45 2.34 -9.39 1.09
CA PHE A 45 1.51 -8.46 1.85
C PHE A 45 0.02 -8.65 1.53
N THR A 46 -0.82 -8.18 2.44
CA THR A 46 -2.26 -8.06 2.26
C THR A 46 -2.67 -6.61 2.38
N VAL A 47 -3.68 -6.19 1.60
CA VAL A 47 -4.27 -4.84 1.69
C VAL A 47 -5.70 -4.96 2.20
N PHE A 48 -5.96 -4.45 3.40
CA PHE A 48 -7.31 -4.38 3.96
C PHE A 48 -8.00 -3.11 3.45
N VAL A 49 -9.18 -3.26 2.87
CA VAL A 49 -9.99 -2.15 2.34
C VAL A 49 -11.10 -1.81 3.33
N ILE A 50 -10.95 -0.72 4.05
CA ILE A 50 -11.88 -0.31 5.11
C ILE A 50 -12.77 0.81 4.59
N LYS A 51 -14.08 0.52 4.51
CA LYS A 51 -15.14 1.45 4.13
C LYS A 51 -16.03 1.84 5.32
N SER A 52 -16.14 0.96 6.33
CA SER A 52 -16.95 1.17 7.51
C SER A 52 -16.53 2.43 8.25
N GLN A 53 -17.48 3.33 8.49
CA GLN A 53 -17.26 4.55 9.27
C GLN A 53 -16.83 4.24 10.70
N GLU A 54 -17.51 3.28 11.33
CA GLU A 54 -17.20 2.80 12.67
C GLU A 54 -15.74 2.32 12.78
N MET A 55 -15.29 1.52 11.80
CA MET A 55 -13.91 1.00 11.80
C MET A 55 -12.89 2.12 11.58
N LYS A 56 -13.17 3.09 10.69
CA LYS A 56 -12.29 4.26 10.49
C LYS A 56 -12.17 5.10 11.76
N GLU A 57 -13.28 5.33 12.47
CA GLU A 57 -13.31 6.05 13.75
C GLU A 57 -12.57 5.28 14.85
N LYS A 58 -12.74 3.96 14.91
CA LYS A 58 -12.00 3.10 15.85
C LYS A 58 -10.49 3.19 15.61
N ILE A 59 -10.05 3.08 14.36
CA ILE A 59 -8.63 3.21 13.99
C ILE A 59 -8.10 4.60 14.33
N PHE A 60 -8.84 5.66 13.99
CA PHE A 60 -8.45 7.03 14.32
C PHE A 60 -8.26 7.21 15.82
N ASN A 61 -9.24 6.80 16.63
CA ASN A 61 -9.24 7.05 18.07
C ASN A 61 -8.19 6.23 18.83
N LEU A 62 -7.87 5.01 18.39
CA LEU A 62 -7.02 4.10 19.13
C LEU A 62 -5.59 4.03 18.55
N ALA A 63 -5.45 4.04 17.24
CA ALA A 63 -4.17 3.79 16.59
C ALA A 63 -3.59 5.00 15.84
N ALA A 64 -4.39 5.99 15.44
CA ALA A 64 -3.96 7.04 14.52
C ALA A 64 -4.55 8.42 14.81
N THR A 65 -4.59 8.85 16.08
CA THR A 65 -5.21 10.09 16.57
C THR A 65 -4.69 11.37 15.90
N GLY A 66 -3.46 11.35 15.37
CA GLY A 66 -2.87 12.46 14.62
C GLY A 66 -3.26 12.54 13.14
N GLN A 67 -4.20 11.71 12.65
CA GLN A 67 -4.52 11.58 11.24
C GLN A 67 -6.00 11.90 10.93
N PRO A 68 -6.41 13.19 10.97
CA PRO A 68 -7.82 13.59 10.85
C PRO A 68 -8.46 13.23 9.49
N GLN A 69 -7.68 12.92 8.47
CA GLN A 69 -8.16 12.43 7.18
C GLN A 69 -8.72 11.00 7.24
N ILE A 70 -8.42 10.19 8.27
CA ILE A 70 -8.91 8.80 8.38
C ILE A 70 -10.42 8.74 8.54
N PRO A 71 -11.07 9.40 9.51
CA PRO A 71 -12.52 9.34 9.67
C PRO A 71 -13.28 9.98 8.50
N THR A 72 -12.65 10.89 7.76
CA THR A 72 -13.30 11.63 6.67
C THR A 72 -12.98 11.08 5.26
N CYS A 73 -12.10 10.09 5.13
CA CYS A 73 -11.82 9.46 3.84
C CYS A 73 -12.98 8.54 3.38
N SER A 74 -13.08 8.32 2.08
CA SER A 74 -13.99 7.35 1.48
C SER A 74 -13.55 5.92 1.78
N HIS A 75 -12.28 5.61 1.50
CA HIS A 75 -11.66 4.30 1.71
C HIS A 75 -10.34 4.49 2.45
N LEU A 76 -10.12 3.66 3.48
CA LEU A 76 -8.82 3.52 4.11
C LEU A 76 -8.23 2.17 3.71
N LEU A 77 -7.09 2.19 3.03
CA LEU A 77 -6.34 0.98 2.68
C LEU A 77 -5.23 0.79 3.71
N VAL A 78 -5.20 -0.37 4.35
CA VAL A 78 -4.16 -0.75 5.31
C VAL A 78 -3.27 -1.81 4.69
N PHE A 79 -2.01 -1.51 4.49
CA PHE A 79 -1.02 -2.44 3.96
C PHE A 79 -0.36 -3.18 5.12
N ALA A 80 -0.50 -4.50 5.16
CA ALA A 80 0.10 -5.37 6.15
C ALA A 80 1.05 -6.35 5.45
N ALA A 81 2.32 -6.34 5.84
CA ALA A 81 3.36 -7.20 5.28
C ALA A 81 3.47 -8.53 6.05
N ASN A 82 3.89 -9.60 5.38
CA ASN A 82 4.18 -10.87 6.06
C ASN A 82 5.35 -10.70 7.04
N LYS A 83 5.16 -11.10 8.29
CA LYS A 83 6.19 -11.05 9.35
C LYS A 83 7.29 -12.09 9.09
N SER A 84 6.91 -13.23 8.54
CA SER A 84 7.84 -14.29 8.12
C SER A 84 7.43 -14.87 6.77
N ILE A 85 8.36 -15.49 6.07
CA ILE A 85 8.10 -16.25 4.84
C ILE A 85 8.36 -17.71 5.14
N ASN A 86 7.31 -18.53 5.12
CA ASN A 86 7.36 -19.96 5.36
C ASN A 86 7.16 -20.77 4.06
N SER A 87 7.27 -22.10 4.15
CA SER A 87 7.10 -22.99 2.99
C SER A 87 5.70 -22.93 2.41
N GLU A 88 4.66 -22.76 3.24
CA GLU A 88 3.27 -22.69 2.83
C GLU A 88 3.01 -21.52 1.88
N ILE A 89 3.46 -20.31 2.26
CA ILE A 89 3.38 -19.11 1.40
C ILE A 89 4.08 -19.36 0.05
N LEU A 90 5.26 -19.98 0.09
CA LEU A 90 6.01 -20.25 -1.14
C LEU A 90 5.37 -21.34 -2.00
N ASP A 91 4.72 -22.34 -1.40
CA ASP A 91 4.03 -23.40 -2.12
C ASP A 91 2.74 -22.88 -2.76
N GLU A 92 1.93 -22.10 -2.03
CA GLU A 92 0.77 -21.40 -2.60
C GLU A 92 1.14 -20.54 -3.80
N TYR A 93 2.17 -19.72 -3.64
CA TYR A 93 2.66 -18.88 -4.74
C TYR A 93 3.16 -19.70 -5.92
N PHE A 94 3.86 -20.81 -5.65
CA PHE A 94 4.39 -21.67 -6.71
C PHE A 94 3.27 -22.37 -7.49
N GLU A 95 2.18 -22.79 -6.83
CA GLU A 95 1.01 -23.32 -7.51
C GLU A 95 0.33 -22.25 -8.39
N LEU A 96 0.19 -21.03 -7.90
CA LEU A 96 -0.30 -19.89 -8.70
C LEU A 96 0.62 -19.63 -9.91
N PHE A 97 1.93 -19.65 -9.71
CA PHE A 97 2.90 -19.47 -10.78
C PHE A 97 2.76 -20.55 -11.86
N LYS A 98 2.60 -21.82 -11.49
CA LYS A 98 2.40 -22.92 -12.43
C LYS A 98 1.07 -22.83 -13.19
N SER A 99 0.01 -22.39 -12.52
CA SER A 99 -1.29 -22.20 -13.16
C SER A 99 -1.29 -21.09 -14.20
N ALA A 100 -0.52 -20.03 -13.96
CA ALA A 100 -0.43 -18.87 -14.83
C ALA A 100 0.60 -19.04 -15.98
N ARG A 101 1.55 -19.96 -15.85
CA ARG A 101 2.68 -20.10 -16.80
C ARG A 101 2.97 -21.54 -17.16
N THR A 102 2.87 -21.87 -18.44
CA THR A 102 3.32 -23.17 -18.96
C THR A 102 4.84 -23.12 -19.20
N LEU A 103 5.60 -23.69 -18.27
CA LEU A 103 7.06 -23.77 -18.37
C LEU A 103 7.56 -25.23 -18.33
N PRO A 104 8.71 -25.54 -18.97
CA PRO A 104 9.38 -26.81 -18.78
C PRO A 104 9.65 -27.09 -17.30
N LYS A 105 9.52 -28.38 -16.89
CA LYS A 105 9.67 -28.81 -15.49
C LYS A 105 10.96 -28.31 -14.85
N GLU A 106 12.07 -28.43 -15.53
CA GLU A 106 13.39 -27.99 -15.04
C GLU A 106 13.43 -26.49 -14.72
N LYS A 107 12.80 -25.64 -15.55
CA LYS A 107 12.73 -24.20 -15.32
C LYS A 107 11.84 -23.86 -14.13
N SER A 108 10.70 -24.53 -13.97
CA SER A 108 9.82 -24.32 -12.83
C SER A 108 10.46 -24.80 -11.52
N GLU A 109 11.14 -25.94 -11.52
CA GLU A 109 11.88 -26.44 -10.35
C GLU A 109 13.07 -25.52 -10.00
N GLY A 110 13.77 -24.97 -11.00
CA GLY A 110 14.80 -23.95 -10.79
C GLY A 110 14.27 -22.70 -10.11
N PHE A 111 13.10 -22.23 -10.53
CA PHE A 111 12.42 -21.11 -9.88
C PHE A 111 12.01 -21.43 -8.44
N ARG A 112 11.47 -22.63 -8.19
CA ARG A 112 11.12 -23.07 -6.82
C ARG A 112 12.33 -23.11 -5.89
N LYS A 113 13.49 -23.59 -6.39
CA LYS A 113 14.76 -23.56 -5.63
C LYS A 113 15.19 -22.13 -5.30
N MET A 114 15.02 -21.20 -6.23
CA MET A 114 15.34 -19.77 -6.00
C MET A 114 14.44 -19.18 -4.92
N LEU A 115 13.15 -19.51 -4.89
CA LEU A 115 12.23 -19.06 -3.82
C LEU A 115 12.67 -19.53 -2.44
N ASN A 116 13.24 -20.72 -2.31
CA ASN A 116 13.72 -21.26 -1.03
C ASN A 116 14.79 -20.41 -0.35
N TYR A 117 15.46 -19.52 -1.07
CA TYR A 117 16.36 -18.54 -0.46
C TYR A 117 15.67 -17.69 0.63
N LEU A 118 14.39 -17.42 0.46
CA LEU A 118 13.62 -16.64 1.44
C LEU A 118 13.46 -17.37 2.78
N LEU A 119 13.45 -18.71 2.77
CA LEU A 119 13.38 -19.54 3.97
C LEU A 119 14.67 -19.50 4.81
N MET A 120 15.79 -19.06 4.21
CA MET A 120 17.09 -18.99 4.89
C MET A 120 17.32 -17.63 5.57
N ARG A 121 16.43 -16.68 5.38
CA ARG A 121 16.52 -15.33 5.93
C ARG A 121 15.85 -15.28 7.30
N SER A 122 16.29 -14.35 8.14
CA SER A 122 15.59 -14.07 9.40
C SER A 122 14.20 -13.49 9.15
N ASP A 123 13.28 -13.66 10.10
CA ASP A 123 11.95 -13.06 10.02
C ASP A 123 12.02 -11.54 9.94
N ALA A 124 12.94 -10.90 10.66
CA ALA A 124 13.16 -9.45 10.58
C ALA A 124 13.59 -8.99 9.18
N ASP A 125 14.49 -9.74 8.50
CA ASP A 125 14.89 -9.44 7.14
C ASP A 125 13.75 -9.66 6.13
N ASN A 126 12.96 -10.72 6.34
CA ASN A 126 11.79 -11.01 5.51
C ASN A 126 10.71 -9.96 5.70
N PHE A 127 10.41 -9.56 6.93
CA PHE A 127 9.45 -8.48 7.19
C PHE A 127 9.87 -7.15 6.54
N ASN A 128 11.14 -6.75 6.72
CA ASN A 128 11.67 -5.54 6.09
C ASN A 128 11.63 -5.60 4.56
N TRP A 129 11.90 -6.77 3.98
CA TRP A 129 11.78 -6.97 2.55
C TRP A 129 10.33 -6.93 2.08
N ALA A 130 9.42 -7.61 2.77
CA ALA A 130 7.99 -7.62 2.48
C ALA A 130 7.37 -6.21 2.59
N ALA A 131 7.75 -5.44 3.60
CA ALA A 131 7.34 -4.05 3.77
C ALA A 131 7.72 -3.19 2.54
N ARG A 132 8.94 -3.34 2.00
CA ARG A 132 9.34 -2.62 0.78
C ARG A 132 8.47 -2.96 -0.42
N GLN A 133 7.99 -4.22 -0.55
CA GLN A 133 7.07 -4.61 -1.61
C GLN A 133 5.70 -3.94 -1.43
N ALA A 134 5.21 -3.83 -0.19
CA ALA A 134 3.99 -3.09 0.12
C ALA A 134 4.11 -1.60 -0.21
N TYR A 135 5.27 -0.98 0.03
CA TYR A 135 5.52 0.42 -0.36
C TYR A 135 5.59 0.63 -1.88
N ILE A 136 6.08 -0.35 -2.66
CA ILE A 136 5.97 -0.29 -4.13
C ILE A 136 4.50 -0.26 -4.53
N ALA A 137 3.68 -1.14 -3.97
CA ALA A 137 2.24 -1.19 -4.25
C ALA A 137 1.50 0.08 -3.78
N LEU A 138 1.87 0.65 -2.62
CA LEU A 138 1.40 1.97 -2.17
C LEU A 138 1.70 3.06 -3.21
N GLY A 139 2.92 3.08 -3.77
CA GLY A 139 3.32 4.03 -4.81
C GLY A 139 2.44 3.91 -6.07
N PHE A 140 2.12 2.69 -6.49
CA PHE A 140 1.18 2.43 -7.59
C PHE A 140 -0.23 2.94 -7.26
N GLY A 141 -0.71 2.71 -6.04
CA GLY A 141 -1.98 3.24 -5.55
C GLY A 141 -2.04 4.77 -5.60
N LEU A 142 -0.96 5.46 -5.20
CA LEU A 142 -0.86 6.92 -5.25
C LEU A 142 -0.89 7.46 -6.68
N VAL A 143 -0.20 6.80 -7.61
CA VAL A 143 -0.19 7.17 -9.04
C VAL A 143 -1.55 6.93 -9.66
N ALA A 144 -2.18 5.79 -9.38
CA ALA A 144 -3.51 5.45 -9.88
C ALA A 144 -4.56 6.44 -9.35
N ALA A 145 -4.54 6.74 -8.04
CA ALA A 145 -5.44 7.75 -7.45
C ALA A 145 -5.30 9.11 -8.13
N ALA A 146 -4.06 9.56 -8.38
CA ALA A 146 -3.82 10.80 -9.13
C ALA A 146 -4.38 10.71 -10.56
N ASN A 147 -4.26 9.55 -11.22
CA ASN A 147 -4.81 9.34 -12.57
C ASN A 147 -6.33 9.39 -12.59
N GLU A 148 -7.00 8.83 -11.58
CA GLU A 148 -8.46 8.84 -11.40
C GLU A 148 -9.00 10.17 -10.85
N ASN A 149 -8.15 11.17 -10.58
CA ASN A 149 -8.48 12.41 -9.90
C ASN A 149 -9.12 12.19 -8.52
N VAL A 150 -8.65 11.16 -7.81
CA VAL A 150 -8.97 10.86 -6.41
C VAL A 150 -7.86 11.41 -5.54
N ASP A 151 -8.20 12.08 -4.44
CA ASP A 151 -7.23 12.55 -3.49
C ASP A 151 -6.73 11.41 -2.62
N SER A 152 -5.43 11.41 -2.31
CA SER A 152 -4.78 10.28 -1.66
C SER A 152 -3.70 10.73 -0.70
N VAL A 153 -3.66 10.10 0.49
CA VAL A 153 -2.71 10.42 1.55
C VAL A 153 -2.04 9.14 2.04
N PRO A 154 -0.72 8.98 1.81
CA PRO A 154 0.04 7.93 2.45
C PRO A 154 0.27 8.31 3.91
N ILE A 155 0.15 7.34 4.83
CA ILE A 155 0.22 7.56 6.28
C ILE A 155 1.17 6.51 6.89
N GLU A 156 2.15 7.00 7.67
CA GLU A 156 3.02 6.20 8.54
C GLU A 156 2.85 6.56 10.03
N GLY A 157 2.23 7.71 10.31
CA GLY A 157 2.02 8.21 11.67
C GLY A 157 0.86 7.50 12.38
N PHE A 158 1.04 6.24 12.74
CA PHE A 158 0.09 5.44 13.51
C PHE A 158 0.83 4.46 14.42
N ASN A 159 0.14 3.91 15.43
CA ASN A 159 0.62 2.82 16.27
C ASN A 159 0.32 1.48 15.59
N SER A 160 1.36 0.80 15.09
CA SER A 160 1.20 -0.47 14.37
C SER A 160 0.68 -1.59 15.26
N ASN A 161 1.10 -1.67 16.53
CA ASN A 161 0.65 -2.71 17.44
C ASN A 161 -0.85 -2.59 17.73
N GLU A 162 -1.33 -1.37 17.98
CA GLU A 162 -2.76 -1.11 18.17
C GLU A 162 -3.57 -1.43 16.90
N LEU A 163 -3.04 -1.07 15.73
CA LEU A 163 -3.72 -1.35 14.47
C LEU A 163 -3.75 -2.85 14.15
N ASP A 164 -2.64 -3.55 14.41
CA ASP A 164 -2.56 -5.02 14.29
C ASP A 164 -3.61 -5.69 15.18
N SER A 165 -3.76 -5.23 16.43
CA SER A 165 -4.79 -5.73 17.36
C SER A 165 -6.21 -5.43 16.90
N ILE A 166 -6.48 -4.20 16.38
CA ILE A 166 -7.79 -3.83 15.85
C ILE A 166 -8.21 -4.72 14.68
N LEU A 167 -7.24 -5.10 13.82
CA LEU A 167 -7.45 -5.94 12.63
C LEU A 167 -7.26 -7.43 12.89
N GLU A 168 -6.97 -7.82 14.13
CA GLU A 168 -6.77 -9.22 14.56
C GLU A 168 -5.70 -9.92 13.72
N LEU A 169 -4.53 -9.29 13.58
CA LEU A 169 -3.43 -9.78 12.75
C LEU A 169 -2.44 -10.69 13.49
N GLU A 170 -2.61 -10.90 14.78
CA GLU A 170 -1.64 -11.58 15.65
C GLU A 170 -1.33 -12.99 15.13
N ASP A 171 -2.38 -13.75 14.74
CA ASP A 171 -2.24 -15.12 14.25
C ASP A 171 -2.16 -15.24 12.71
N LYS A 172 -2.13 -14.10 11.99
CA LYS A 172 -2.18 -14.08 10.51
C LYS A 172 -0.80 -13.93 9.85
N ASN A 173 0.27 -13.95 10.63
CA ASN A 173 1.64 -13.70 10.13
C ASN A 173 1.76 -12.35 9.38
N LEU A 174 0.97 -11.34 9.79
CA LEU A 174 0.92 -10.01 9.18
C LEU A 174 1.26 -8.92 10.20
N GLY A 175 1.88 -7.85 9.72
CA GLY A 175 2.11 -6.63 10.49
C GLY A 175 1.87 -5.40 9.63
N THR A 176 1.16 -4.40 10.16
CA THR A 176 0.83 -3.18 9.43
C THR A 176 2.09 -2.33 9.19
N VAL A 177 2.24 -1.80 7.97
CA VAL A 177 3.44 -1.04 7.57
C VAL A 177 3.13 0.37 7.07
N CYS A 178 2.02 0.57 6.39
CA CYS A 178 1.57 1.90 5.94
C CYS A 178 0.08 1.88 5.59
N LEU A 179 -0.51 3.09 5.52
CA LEU A 179 -1.89 3.28 5.15
C LEU A 179 -1.99 4.18 3.91
N LEU A 180 -3.12 4.08 3.21
CA LEU A 180 -3.51 4.99 2.14
C LEU A 180 -4.96 5.40 2.33
N ALA A 181 -5.20 6.66 2.69
CA ALA A 181 -6.53 7.23 2.70
C ALA A 181 -6.88 7.75 1.31
N LEU A 182 -8.05 7.37 0.79
CA LEU A 182 -8.59 7.79 -0.50
C LEU A 182 -9.90 8.54 -0.31
N GLY A 183 -10.08 9.66 -1.00
CA GLY A 183 -11.32 10.45 -0.88
C GLY A 183 -11.31 11.67 -1.76
N ASN A 184 -12.16 12.64 -1.42
CA ASN A 184 -12.21 13.95 -2.03
C ASN A 184 -11.77 14.98 -0.98
N ARG A 185 -10.80 15.84 -1.32
CA ARG A 185 -10.29 16.87 -0.43
C ARG A 185 -11.37 17.88 -0.05
N ASP A 186 -11.26 18.44 1.15
CA ASP A 186 -11.99 19.62 1.58
C ASP A 186 -11.07 20.83 1.43
N GLU A 187 -11.15 21.53 0.28
CA GLU A 187 -10.23 22.64 -0.02
C GLU A 187 -10.39 23.84 0.93
N GLU A 188 -11.55 23.99 1.56
CA GLU A 188 -11.80 25.09 2.48
C GLU A 188 -11.19 24.82 3.88
N LYS A 189 -11.21 23.55 4.32
CA LYS A 189 -10.71 23.18 5.65
C LYS A 189 -9.27 22.66 5.64
N ASP A 190 -8.73 22.30 4.45
CA ASP A 190 -7.38 21.74 4.35
C ASP A 190 -6.34 22.87 4.29
N TYR A 191 -5.59 23.04 5.37
CA TYR A 191 -4.54 24.06 5.47
C TYR A 191 -3.40 23.86 4.44
N ASN A 192 -3.28 22.68 3.82
CA ASN A 192 -2.28 22.41 2.78
C ASN A 192 -2.78 22.70 1.36
N ALA A 193 -4.05 23.01 1.15
CA ALA A 193 -4.68 23.12 -0.17
C ALA A 193 -3.94 24.07 -1.12
N ASN A 194 -3.44 25.21 -0.58
CA ASN A 194 -2.81 26.27 -1.35
C ASN A 194 -1.28 26.34 -1.16
N LEU A 195 -0.68 25.36 -0.49
CA LEU A 195 0.75 25.36 -0.25
C LEU A 195 1.52 24.74 -1.43
N PRO A 196 2.65 25.35 -1.84
CA PRO A 196 3.48 24.80 -2.90
C PRO A 196 4.15 23.50 -2.45
N LYS A 197 4.32 22.60 -3.40
CA LYS A 197 5.00 21.32 -3.17
C LYS A 197 6.51 21.53 -3.00
N VAL A 198 7.07 21.05 -1.89
CA VAL A 198 8.51 21.11 -1.63
C VAL A 198 9.16 19.82 -2.16
N ARG A 199 10.13 19.96 -3.05
CA ARG A 199 10.93 18.86 -3.62
C ARG A 199 12.38 19.33 -3.80
N LYS A 200 13.31 18.39 -3.70
CA LYS A 200 14.70 18.64 -4.13
C LYS A 200 14.73 19.01 -5.62
N SER A 201 15.71 19.79 -6.04
CA SER A 201 15.95 20.02 -7.47
C SER A 201 16.37 18.71 -8.16
N LYS A 202 16.26 18.66 -9.48
CA LYS A 202 16.65 17.48 -10.26
C LYS A 202 18.12 17.12 -10.05
N GLU A 203 18.98 18.11 -10.06
CA GLU A 203 20.44 17.97 -9.90
C GLU A 203 20.84 17.44 -8.52
N LYS A 204 20.01 17.70 -7.47
CA LYS A 204 20.24 17.17 -6.13
C LYS A 204 19.65 15.77 -5.95
N LEU A 205 18.71 15.37 -6.80
CA LEU A 205 18.02 14.08 -6.68
C LEU A 205 18.61 13.03 -7.61
N PHE A 206 19.07 13.43 -8.81
CA PHE A 206 19.61 12.54 -9.82
C PHE A 206 21.09 12.83 -10.05
N VAL A 207 21.89 11.78 -10.07
CA VAL A 207 23.32 11.86 -10.36
C VAL A 207 23.57 10.98 -11.60
N GLU A 208 24.08 11.60 -12.65
CA GLU A 208 24.55 10.89 -13.85
C GLU A 208 26.01 10.45 -13.61
N ILE A 209 26.32 9.19 -13.89
CA ILE A 209 27.64 8.57 -13.70
C ILE A 209 28.17 8.12 -15.05
#